data_f123f36781f4593dbd99fdd7c576074d
#
_entry.id   f123f36781f4593dbd99fdd7c576074d
#
_cell.length_a   1.000
_cell.length_b   1.000
_cell.length_c   1.000
_cell.angle_alpha   90.00
_cell.angle_beta   90.00
_cell.angle_gamma   90.00
#
_symmetry.space_group_name_H-M   'P 1'
#
loop_
_entity.id
_entity.type
_entity.pdbx_description
1 polymer ?
#
loop_
_entity_poly.entity_id
_entity_poly.type
_entity_poly.pdbx_seq_one_letter_code
_entity_poly.pdbx_strand_id
1 'polypeptide(L)'
;MRTFVQRRFGRTLSRSSCLDYLHRLGFVRKRPKKRLVKADAERRAAFVREYALLRAAAAATGAKLFFVDEAHFYADVDLRGTWVLRGQPALVDSTSPRWGEKASYYSAVCLETGEVEMMELEGTSSAETSVAFLRQLRAHHPEPLLVFWDNGPAHHGAPLRAYLTTPDLRLRLVPLPAYSPDFNADAMIWGWIRADVTANTCFGTAAKVREQVGAFFRGLTNRTAEVKRRCRTVLQTQADAFTTAVEAILQPPCHVDPTLALV
;
A
#
# COMPACT_ATOMS: atom_id res chain seq x y z
N MET A 1 -7.15 34.60 -1.23
CA MET A 1 -7.00 35.52 -2.37
C MET A 1 -7.94 36.73 -2.30
N ARG A 2 -9.26 36.58 -2.20
CA ARG A 2 -10.19 37.76 -2.12
C ARG A 2 -9.77 38.80 -1.07
N THR A 3 -9.56 38.35 0.18
CA THR A 3 -9.12 39.21 1.29
C THR A 3 -7.76 39.87 1.04
N PHE A 4 -6.82 39.14 0.41
CA PHE A 4 -5.53 39.69 0.03
C PHE A 4 -5.66 40.80 -0.99
N VAL A 5 -6.43 40.57 -2.07
CA VAL A 5 -6.67 41.60 -3.12
C VAL A 5 -7.36 42.84 -2.54
N GLN A 6 -8.38 42.65 -1.68
CA GLN A 6 -9.02 43.73 -0.99
C GLN A 6 -8.05 44.55 -0.13
N ARG A 7 -7.24 43.90 0.69
CA ARG A 7 -6.27 44.57 1.59
C ARG A 7 -5.15 45.26 0.83
N ARG A 8 -4.66 44.64 -0.23
CA ARG A 8 -3.46 45.13 -0.94
C ARG A 8 -3.76 46.14 -2.04
N PHE A 9 -4.94 46.02 -2.69
CA PHE A 9 -5.31 46.79 -3.88
C PHE A 9 -6.62 47.53 -3.76
N GLY A 10 -7.31 47.45 -2.62
CA GLY A 10 -8.63 48.09 -2.40
C GLY A 10 -9.75 47.56 -3.31
N ARG A 11 -9.51 46.45 -4.05
CA ARG A 11 -10.43 45.89 -5.04
C ARG A 11 -11.17 44.68 -4.51
N THR A 12 -12.48 44.58 -4.78
CA THR A 12 -13.28 43.39 -4.47
C THR A 12 -13.45 42.56 -5.73
N LEU A 13 -13.02 41.29 -5.67
CA LEU A 13 -13.16 40.31 -6.75
C LEU A 13 -14.22 39.27 -6.39
N SER A 14 -14.94 38.77 -7.40
CA SER A 14 -15.79 37.60 -7.25
C SER A 14 -14.94 36.33 -7.01
N ARG A 15 -15.56 35.25 -6.52
CA ARG A 15 -14.85 33.94 -6.37
C ARG A 15 -14.42 33.43 -7.73
N SER A 16 -15.24 33.50 -8.75
CA SER A 16 -14.94 33.06 -10.11
C SER A 16 -13.76 33.84 -10.69
N SER A 17 -13.79 35.20 -10.62
CA SER A 17 -12.66 36.00 -11.08
C SER A 17 -11.34 35.64 -10.40
N CYS A 18 -11.37 35.34 -9.09
CA CYS A 18 -10.18 34.90 -8.37
C CYS A 18 -9.67 33.53 -8.88
N LEU A 19 -10.56 32.59 -9.21
CA LEU A 19 -10.20 31.30 -9.78
C LEU A 19 -9.61 31.44 -11.18
N ASP A 20 -10.21 32.28 -12.03
CA ASP A 20 -9.76 32.57 -13.38
C ASP A 20 -8.34 33.18 -13.37
N TYR A 21 -8.08 34.13 -12.49
CA TYR A 21 -6.73 34.68 -12.31
C TYR A 21 -5.73 33.63 -11.83
N LEU A 22 -6.11 32.77 -10.88
CA LEU A 22 -5.23 31.69 -10.43
C LEU A 22 -4.89 30.73 -11.58
N HIS A 23 -5.88 30.33 -12.38
CA HIS A 23 -5.65 29.45 -13.53
C HIS A 23 -4.75 30.11 -14.59
N ARG A 24 -4.99 31.39 -14.93
CA ARG A 24 -4.13 32.15 -15.87
C ARG A 24 -2.68 32.26 -15.38
N LEU A 25 -2.46 32.31 -14.07
CA LEU A 25 -1.15 32.31 -13.43
C LEU A 25 -0.55 30.89 -13.27
N GLY A 26 -1.18 29.85 -13.83
CA GLY A 26 -0.68 28.48 -13.79
C GLY A 26 -0.97 27.72 -12.48
N PHE A 27 -1.77 28.32 -11.55
CA PHE A 27 -2.13 27.62 -10.31
C PHE A 27 -3.27 26.63 -10.56
N VAL A 28 -3.14 25.43 -10.01
CA VAL A 28 -4.18 24.42 -9.98
C VAL A 28 -4.50 24.03 -8.54
N ARG A 29 -5.77 23.79 -8.24
CA ARG A 29 -6.18 23.31 -6.91
C ARG A 29 -5.89 21.82 -6.78
N LYS A 30 -5.00 21.46 -5.84
CA LYS A 30 -4.70 20.06 -5.51
C LYS A 30 -4.98 19.78 -4.03
N ARG A 31 -5.41 18.56 -3.72
CA ARG A 31 -5.44 18.09 -2.34
C ARG A 31 -4.00 17.79 -1.92
N PRO A 32 -3.47 18.40 -0.84
CA PRO A 32 -2.13 18.10 -0.37
C PRO A 32 -2.00 16.60 -0.02
N LYS A 33 -0.86 16.02 -0.39
CA LYS A 33 -0.45 14.69 0.10
C LYS A 33 0.43 14.87 1.32
N LYS A 34 0.27 14.00 2.32
CA LYS A 34 1.16 13.98 3.48
C LYS A 34 2.58 13.61 3.01
N ARG A 35 3.57 14.39 3.41
CA ARG A 35 4.99 14.05 3.31
C ARG A 35 5.47 13.73 4.72
N LEU A 36 5.95 12.53 4.93
CA LEU A 36 6.46 12.11 6.23
C LEU A 36 7.85 12.71 6.43
N VAL A 37 7.94 13.74 7.25
CA VAL A 37 9.19 14.48 7.52
C VAL A 37 10.24 13.59 8.20
N LYS A 38 9.81 12.54 8.91
CA LYS A 38 10.69 11.58 9.58
C LYS A 38 11.21 10.46 8.65
N ALA A 39 10.77 10.41 7.38
CA ALA A 39 11.26 9.43 6.42
C ALA A 39 12.71 9.75 6.05
N ASP A 40 13.59 8.78 6.25
CA ASP A 40 15.02 8.88 5.93
C ASP A 40 15.23 8.52 4.45
N ALA A 41 15.62 9.51 3.65
CA ALA A 41 15.80 9.36 2.20
C ALA A 41 16.93 8.37 1.85
N GLU A 42 18.02 8.35 2.63
CA GLU A 42 19.16 7.45 2.38
C GLU A 42 18.79 6.00 2.70
N ARG A 43 18.14 5.75 3.83
CA ARG A 43 17.62 4.42 4.20
C ARG A 43 16.61 3.92 3.18
N ARG A 44 15.72 4.78 2.69
CA ARG A 44 14.77 4.42 1.64
C ARG A 44 15.47 4.04 0.35
N ALA A 45 16.46 4.83 -0.11
CA ALA A 45 17.23 4.54 -1.30
C ALA A 45 18.06 3.24 -1.15
N ALA A 46 18.65 3.00 0.03
CA ALA A 46 19.32 1.73 0.33
C ALA A 46 18.36 0.54 0.26
N PHE A 47 17.17 0.67 0.83
CA PHE A 47 16.16 -0.38 0.80
C PHE A 47 15.65 -0.68 -0.62
N VAL A 48 15.51 0.32 -1.48
CA VAL A 48 15.15 0.09 -2.90
C VAL A 48 16.17 -0.82 -3.58
N ARG A 49 17.46 -0.61 -3.33
CA ARG A 49 18.54 -1.46 -3.86
C ARG A 49 18.48 -2.87 -3.27
N GLU A 50 18.32 -2.97 -1.94
CA GLU A 50 18.16 -4.26 -1.25
C GLU A 50 16.96 -5.04 -1.80
N TYR A 51 15.81 -4.39 -1.95
CA TYR A 51 14.61 -5.01 -2.51
C TYR A 51 14.82 -5.52 -3.93
N ALA A 52 15.50 -4.76 -4.79
CA ALA A 52 15.82 -5.20 -6.16
C ALA A 52 16.67 -6.47 -6.15
N LEU A 53 17.70 -6.54 -5.28
CA LEU A 53 18.55 -7.72 -5.12
C LEU A 53 17.78 -8.93 -4.55
N LEU A 54 16.96 -8.70 -3.53
CA LEU A 54 16.13 -9.76 -2.94
C LEU A 54 15.14 -10.32 -3.96
N ARG A 55 14.54 -9.47 -4.79
CA ARG A 55 13.62 -9.88 -5.86
C ARG A 55 14.35 -10.73 -6.92
N ALA A 56 15.53 -10.33 -7.35
CA ALA A 56 16.33 -11.09 -8.29
C ALA A 56 16.74 -12.47 -7.71
N ALA A 57 17.19 -12.48 -6.44
CA ALA A 57 17.54 -13.73 -5.75
C ALA A 57 16.32 -14.64 -5.56
N ALA A 58 15.17 -14.09 -5.25
CA ALA A 58 13.92 -14.84 -5.12
C ALA A 58 13.51 -15.48 -6.45
N ALA A 59 13.59 -14.74 -7.56
CA ALA A 59 13.32 -15.29 -8.89
C ALA A 59 14.25 -16.47 -9.23
N ALA A 60 15.54 -16.37 -8.85
CA ALA A 60 16.51 -17.45 -9.09
C ALA A 60 16.29 -18.70 -8.20
N THR A 61 15.71 -18.53 -7.01
CA THR A 61 15.54 -19.61 -6.02
C THR A 61 14.11 -20.15 -5.91
N GLY A 62 13.17 -19.57 -6.65
CA GLY A 62 11.74 -19.86 -6.54
C GLY A 62 11.11 -19.39 -5.24
N ALA A 63 11.72 -18.43 -4.54
CA ALA A 63 11.16 -17.85 -3.33
C ALA A 63 10.00 -16.89 -3.67
N LYS A 64 8.98 -16.84 -2.79
CA LYS A 64 7.88 -15.87 -2.91
C LYS A 64 8.12 -14.66 -2.01
N LEU A 65 7.73 -13.48 -2.51
CA LEU A 65 7.81 -12.21 -1.79
C LEU A 65 6.41 -11.76 -1.41
N PHE A 66 6.12 -11.73 -0.11
CA PHE A 66 4.85 -11.23 0.40
C PHE A 66 5.03 -9.89 1.10
N PHE A 67 4.18 -8.93 0.76
CA PHE A 67 3.99 -7.70 1.55
C PHE A 67 2.83 -7.92 2.47
N VAL A 68 2.99 -7.59 3.74
CA VAL A 68 2.00 -7.83 4.79
C VAL A 68 1.60 -6.51 5.45
N ASP A 69 0.32 -6.38 5.77
CA ASP A 69 -0.23 -5.23 6.48
C ASP A 69 -1.44 -5.65 7.32
N GLU A 70 -1.87 -4.80 8.24
CA GLU A 70 -3.10 -4.98 8.98
C GLU A 70 -4.11 -3.88 8.75
N ALA A 71 -5.40 -4.25 8.83
CA ALA A 71 -6.48 -3.28 8.76
C ALA A 71 -7.63 -3.60 9.69
N HIS A 72 -8.33 -2.54 10.05
CA HIS A 72 -9.58 -2.60 10.80
C HIS A 72 -10.69 -1.94 10.00
N PHE A 73 -11.85 -2.57 9.98
CA PHE A 73 -13.08 -2.05 9.37
C PHE A 73 -14.17 -1.99 10.40
N TYR A 74 -14.73 -0.82 10.57
CA TYR A 74 -15.81 -0.59 11.51
C TYR A 74 -17.17 -0.93 10.89
N ALA A 75 -18.12 -1.35 11.72
CA ALA A 75 -19.49 -1.62 11.30
C ALA A 75 -20.26 -0.35 10.92
N ASP A 76 -19.81 0.79 11.44
CA ASP A 76 -20.32 2.10 11.05
C ASP A 76 -19.68 2.60 9.75
N VAL A 77 -20.26 3.64 9.19
CA VAL A 77 -19.91 4.14 7.85
C VAL A 77 -18.52 4.78 7.76
N ASP A 78 -17.77 4.44 6.71
CA ASP A 78 -16.56 5.17 6.26
C ASP A 78 -16.98 6.20 5.20
N LEU A 79 -17.12 7.47 5.62
CA LEU A 79 -17.62 8.53 4.75
C LEU A 79 -16.60 8.90 3.68
N ARG A 80 -17.02 8.80 2.42
CA ARG A 80 -16.25 9.18 1.25
C ARG A 80 -17.05 10.08 0.32
N GLY A 81 -16.33 10.87 -0.49
CA GLY A 81 -16.97 11.72 -1.50
C GLY A 81 -17.78 10.89 -2.48
N THR A 82 -19.02 11.28 -2.71
CA THR A 82 -19.94 10.65 -3.68
C THR A 82 -20.58 11.72 -4.59
N TRP A 83 -21.16 11.25 -5.69
CA TRP A 83 -21.87 12.10 -6.62
C TRP A 83 -23.36 12.15 -6.24
N VAL A 84 -23.88 13.35 -6.09
CA VAL A 84 -25.31 13.62 -5.84
C VAL A 84 -25.81 14.71 -6.78
N LEU A 85 -27.10 14.75 -7.03
CA LEU A 85 -27.72 15.82 -7.79
C LEU A 85 -27.50 17.17 -7.09
N ARG A 86 -27.29 18.22 -7.88
CA ARG A 86 -27.09 19.57 -7.34
C ARG A 86 -28.30 19.96 -6.46
N GLY A 87 -28.02 20.40 -5.25
CA GLY A 87 -29.05 20.82 -4.28
C GLY A 87 -29.61 19.69 -3.42
N GLN A 88 -29.21 18.43 -3.68
CA GLN A 88 -29.57 17.30 -2.82
C GLN A 88 -28.50 17.06 -1.75
N PRO A 89 -28.88 16.67 -0.52
CA PRO A 89 -27.94 16.25 0.50
C PRO A 89 -27.39 14.86 0.17
N ALA A 90 -26.11 14.63 0.48
CA ALA A 90 -25.53 13.29 0.49
C ALA A 90 -25.70 12.73 1.91
N LEU A 91 -26.72 11.92 2.12
CA LEU A 91 -26.99 11.26 3.41
C LEU A 91 -26.65 9.79 3.32
N VAL A 92 -26.04 9.28 4.39
CA VAL A 92 -25.71 7.87 4.56
C VAL A 92 -26.13 7.47 5.98
N ASP A 93 -26.75 6.31 6.11
CA ASP A 93 -27.15 5.79 7.41
C ASP A 93 -25.93 5.54 8.30
N SER A 94 -26.10 5.75 9.60
CA SER A 94 -25.08 5.48 10.61
C SER A 94 -25.74 4.88 11.84
N THR A 95 -25.10 3.91 12.46
CA THR A 95 -25.56 3.32 13.72
C THR A 95 -25.17 4.11 14.95
N SER A 96 -24.56 5.33 14.78
CA SER A 96 -23.85 6.06 15.82
C SER A 96 -22.57 5.31 16.29
N PRO A 97 -21.52 6.01 16.74
CA PRO A 97 -20.21 5.37 16.89
C PRO A 97 -20.22 4.23 17.90
N ARG A 98 -20.40 3.01 17.42
CA ARG A 98 -20.10 1.79 18.17
C ARG A 98 -18.62 1.45 17.96
N TRP A 99 -17.78 2.11 18.72
CA TRP A 99 -16.33 1.97 18.62
C TRP A 99 -15.81 0.53 18.87
N GLY A 100 -16.65 -0.38 19.42
CA GLY A 100 -16.34 -1.81 19.60
C GLY A 100 -16.68 -2.73 18.43
N GLU A 101 -17.57 -2.31 17.52
CA GLU A 101 -18.02 -3.12 16.40
C GLU A 101 -17.10 -2.98 15.20
N LYS A 102 -16.04 -3.80 15.16
CA LYS A 102 -15.06 -3.83 14.06
C LYS A 102 -14.65 -5.25 13.72
N ALA A 103 -14.20 -5.46 12.49
CA ALA A 103 -13.47 -6.64 12.06
C ALA A 103 -12.03 -6.25 11.76
N SER A 104 -11.09 -7.07 12.18
CA SER A 104 -9.64 -6.83 12.05
C SER A 104 -9.01 -7.95 11.24
N TYR A 105 -8.01 -7.63 10.43
CA TYR A 105 -7.40 -8.59 9.51
C TYR A 105 -5.90 -8.35 9.38
N TYR A 106 -5.17 -9.45 9.14
CA TYR A 106 -3.94 -9.42 8.38
C TYR A 106 -4.21 -9.81 6.94
N SER A 107 -3.48 -9.21 6.00
CA SER A 107 -3.35 -9.75 4.66
C SER A 107 -1.93 -9.73 4.17
N ALA A 108 -1.68 -10.49 3.11
CA ALA A 108 -0.39 -10.57 2.44
C ALA A 108 -0.62 -10.62 0.93
N VAL A 109 0.12 -9.83 0.18
CA VAL A 109 0.09 -9.82 -1.28
C VAL A 109 1.44 -10.21 -1.88
N CYS A 110 1.42 -11.16 -2.81
CA CYS A 110 2.57 -11.50 -3.65
C CYS A 110 2.42 -10.82 -5.01
N LEU A 111 3.31 -9.86 -5.32
CA LEU A 111 3.18 -9.09 -6.57
C LEU A 111 3.64 -9.87 -7.81
N GLU A 112 4.47 -10.88 -7.66
CA GLU A 112 4.94 -11.74 -8.75
C GLU A 112 3.80 -12.62 -9.29
N THR A 113 3.00 -13.18 -8.40
CA THR A 113 1.90 -14.09 -8.75
C THR A 113 0.53 -13.40 -8.76
N GLY A 114 0.34 -12.36 -7.95
CA GLY A 114 -0.94 -11.72 -7.67
C GLY A 114 -1.79 -12.48 -6.64
N GLU A 115 -1.19 -13.47 -5.95
CA GLU A 115 -1.83 -14.16 -4.84
C GLU A 115 -2.03 -13.23 -3.65
N VAL A 116 -3.15 -13.41 -2.97
CA VAL A 116 -3.48 -12.66 -1.74
C VAL A 116 -3.93 -13.64 -0.69
N GLU A 117 -3.32 -13.56 0.48
CA GLU A 117 -3.71 -14.30 1.68
C GLU A 117 -4.39 -13.36 2.68
N MET A 118 -5.31 -13.89 3.49
CA MET A 118 -5.99 -13.14 4.53
C MET A 118 -6.23 -14.01 5.76
N MET A 119 -6.11 -13.38 6.94
CA MET A 119 -6.50 -13.96 8.22
C MET A 119 -7.34 -12.95 9.01
N GLU A 120 -8.50 -13.36 9.47
CA GLU A 120 -9.27 -12.57 10.42
C GLU A 120 -8.63 -12.64 11.81
N LEU A 121 -8.61 -11.51 12.51
CA LEU A 121 -8.06 -11.40 13.85
C LEU A 121 -9.17 -11.41 14.89
N GLU A 122 -9.03 -12.26 15.88
CA GLU A 122 -9.81 -12.17 17.12
C GLU A 122 -9.17 -11.09 18.01
N GLY A 123 -9.78 -9.90 18.05
CA GLY A 123 -9.29 -8.77 18.83
C GLY A 123 -8.34 -7.84 18.09
N THR A 124 -7.12 -7.65 18.62
CA THR A 124 -6.10 -6.73 18.09
C THR A 124 -4.86 -7.46 17.62
N SER A 125 -4.06 -6.82 16.76
CA SER A 125 -2.75 -7.34 16.35
C SER A 125 -1.81 -7.46 17.57
N SER A 126 -1.10 -8.59 17.65
CA SER A 126 -0.12 -8.92 18.69
C SER A 126 1.00 -9.77 18.11
N ALA A 127 2.05 -10.03 18.89
CA ALA A 127 3.13 -10.93 18.45
C ALA A 127 2.63 -12.36 18.22
N GLU A 128 1.67 -12.83 19.00
CA GLU A 128 1.05 -14.15 18.86
C GLU A 128 0.22 -14.25 17.57
N THR A 129 -0.61 -13.24 17.28
CA THR A 129 -1.41 -13.21 16.04
C THR A 129 -0.51 -13.03 14.82
N SER A 130 0.61 -12.30 14.93
CA SER A 130 1.62 -12.21 13.88
C SER A 130 2.24 -13.58 13.58
N VAL A 131 2.59 -14.36 14.62
CA VAL A 131 3.08 -15.75 14.46
C VAL A 131 2.01 -16.64 13.84
N ALA A 132 0.75 -16.53 14.26
CA ALA A 132 -0.34 -17.31 13.68
C ALA A 132 -0.49 -17.05 12.17
N PHE A 133 -0.42 -15.78 11.76
CA PHE A 133 -0.47 -15.43 10.35
C PHE A 133 0.73 -15.93 9.54
N LEU A 134 1.95 -15.81 10.08
CA LEU A 134 3.14 -16.35 9.42
C LEU A 134 3.11 -17.89 9.31
N ARG A 135 2.52 -18.58 10.29
CA ARG A 135 2.27 -20.04 10.22
C ARG A 135 1.28 -20.38 9.12
N GLN A 136 0.21 -19.60 8.97
CA GLN A 136 -0.76 -19.78 7.86
C GLN A 136 -0.04 -19.61 6.52
N LEU A 137 0.69 -18.52 6.31
CA LEU A 137 1.47 -18.30 5.09
C LEU A 137 2.41 -19.47 4.82
N ARG A 138 3.13 -19.94 5.85
CA ARG A 138 4.08 -21.06 5.72
C ARG A 138 3.39 -22.36 5.36
N ALA A 139 2.18 -22.61 5.86
CA ALA A 139 1.39 -23.81 5.56
C ALA A 139 0.88 -23.84 4.11
N HIS A 140 0.51 -22.68 3.57
CA HIS A 140 -0.02 -22.57 2.20
C HIS A 140 1.09 -22.49 1.13
N HIS A 141 2.30 -22.05 1.50
CA HIS A 141 3.38 -21.78 0.58
C HIS A 141 4.65 -22.59 0.98
N PRO A 142 4.91 -23.77 0.36
CA PRO A 142 6.07 -24.60 0.67
C PRO A 142 7.41 -24.03 0.19
N GLU A 143 7.39 -23.02 -0.70
CA GLU A 143 8.57 -22.31 -1.20
C GLU A 143 9.25 -21.48 -0.10
N PRO A 144 10.52 -21.06 -0.24
CA PRO A 144 11.09 -20.05 0.64
C PRO A 144 10.30 -18.75 0.59
N LEU A 145 10.09 -18.10 1.74
CA LEU A 145 9.32 -16.87 1.85
C LEU A 145 10.19 -15.70 2.31
N LEU A 146 10.07 -14.58 1.60
CA LEU A 146 10.49 -13.25 2.05
C LEU A 146 9.25 -12.45 2.39
N VAL A 147 9.09 -12.08 3.65
CA VAL A 147 7.93 -11.37 4.15
C VAL A 147 8.32 -9.94 4.50
N PHE A 148 7.80 -8.97 3.73
CA PHE A 148 8.01 -7.55 3.95
C PHE A 148 6.91 -7.02 4.85
N TRP A 149 7.27 -6.54 6.02
CA TRP A 149 6.33 -6.02 7.02
C TRP A 149 6.83 -4.72 7.61
N ASP A 150 5.96 -3.90 8.13
CA ASP A 150 6.36 -2.71 8.83
C ASP A 150 6.98 -3.00 10.23
N ASN A 151 7.45 -1.95 10.90
CA ASN A 151 8.05 -2.07 12.23
C ASN A 151 7.03 -1.80 13.34
N GLY A 152 5.76 -2.17 13.15
CA GLY A 152 4.73 -2.01 14.17
C GLY A 152 5.02 -2.80 15.45
N PRO A 153 4.51 -2.36 16.62
CA PRO A 153 4.78 -3.04 17.90
C PRO A 153 4.36 -4.52 17.91
N ALA A 154 3.31 -4.87 17.17
CA ALA A 154 2.81 -6.25 17.04
C ALA A 154 3.80 -7.18 16.32
N HIS A 155 4.76 -6.61 15.55
CA HIS A 155 5.75 -7.35 14.76
C HIS A 155 7.08 -7.48 15.52
N HIS A 156 7.05 -7.28 16.82
CA HIS A 156 8.16 -7.46 17.74
C HIS A 156 7.70 -8.29 18.94
N GLY A 157 8.63 -8.90 19.64
CA GLY A 157 8.29 -9.65 20.84
C GLY A 157 8.93 -11.02 20.88
N ALA A 158 8.91 -11.64 22.07
CA ALA A 158 9.52 -12.95 22.28
C ALA A 158 8.86 -14.06 21.42
N PRO A 159 7.53 -14.15 21.30
CA PRO A 159 6.89 -15.17 20.48
C PRO A 159 7.33 -15.13 19.01
N LEU A 160 7.41 -13.95 18.42
CA LEU A 160 7.83 -13.79 17.03
C LEU A 160 9.31 -14.13 16.85
N ARG A 161 10.18 -13.64 17.76
CA ARG A 161 11.61 -14.01 17.71
C ARG A 161 11.82 -15.50 17.83
N ALA A 162 11.13 -16.17 18.76
CA ALA A 162 11.21 -17.62 18.91
C ALA A 162 10.74 -18.36 17.65
N TYR A 163 9.66 -17.90 17.02
CA TYR A 163 9.17 -18.48 15.78
C TYR A 163 10.19 -18.33 14.63
N LEU A 164 10.79 -17.16 14.48
CA LEU A 164 11.75 -16.88 13.41
C LEU A 164 13.08 -17.65 13.57
N THR A 165 13.38 -18.18 14.75
CA THR A 165 14.55 -19.04 15.00
C THR A 165 14.25 -20.53 14.85
N THR A 166 13.02 -20.92 14.44
CA THR A 166 12.66 -22.31 14.19
C THR A 166 13.56 -22.90 13.08
N PRO A 167 14.22 -24.05 13.29
CA PRO A 167 15.02 -24.70 12.27
C PRO A 167 14.18 -24.97 11.00
N ASP A 168 14.81 -24.86 9.84
CA ASP A 168 14.22 -25.13 8.52
C ASP A 168 12.93 -24.37 8.21
N LEU A 169 12.68 -23.23 8.88
CA LEU A 169 11.48 -22.43 8.72
C LEU A 169 11.30 -21.93 7.26
N ARG A 170 12.41 -21.69 6.55
CA ARG A 170 12.44 -21.16 5.17
C ARG A 170 11.58 -19.89 4.99
N LEU A 171 11.55 -19.06 6.03
CA LEU A 171 10.86 -17.77 6.05
C LEU A 171 11.81 -16.73 6.66
N ARG A 172 11.97 -15.62 5.95
CA ARG A 172 12.72 -14.46 6.42
C ARG A 172 11.81 -13.23 6.47
N LEU A 173 11.74 -12.60 7.62
CA LEU A 173 11.10 -11.31 7.79
C LEU A 173 12.05 -10.18 7.36
N VAL A 174 11.57 -9.29 6.50
CA VAL A 174 12.31 -8.12 5.99
C VAL A 174 11.55 -6.87 6.42
N PRO A 175 12.08 -6.11 7.40
CA PRO A 175 11.40 -4.92 7.88
C PRO A 175 11.43 -3.80 6.83
N LEU A 176 10.28 -3.20 6.55
CA LEU A 176 10.18 -2.00 5.71
C LEU A 176 10.86 -0.80 6.41
N PRO A 177 11.44 0.15 5.68
CA PRO A 177 11.99 1.35 6.27
C PRO A 177 10.91 2.11 7.05
N ALA A 178 11.29 2.62 8.23
CA ALA A 178 10.38 3.40 9.05
C ALA A 178 9.79 4.58 8.26
N TYR A 179 8.54 4.90 8.53
CA TYR A 179 7.81 5.99 7.86
C TYR A 179 7.76 5.87 6.32
N SER A 180 7.61 4.65 5.81
CA SER A 180 7.54 4.37 4.36
C SER A 180 6.28 3.56 3.97
N PRO A 181 5.07 4.03 4.33
CA PRO A 181 3.82 3.30 4.02
C PRO A 181 3.56 3.17 2.52
N ASP A 182 4.14 4.04 1.71
CA ASP A 182 4.10 4.01 0.26
C ASP A 182 4.96 2.90 -0.36
N PHE A 183 5.72 2.17 0.46
CA PHE A 183 6.47 0.97 0.05
C PHE A 183 5.69 -0.32 0.31
N ASN A 184 4.66 -0.30 1.19
CA ASN A 184 3.88 -1.49 1.47
C ASN A 184 2.82 -1.72 0.39
N ALA A 185 2.99 -2.78 -0.39
CA ALA A 185 2.08 -3.14 -1.48
C ALA A 185 0.71 -3.61 -0.96
N ASP A 186 0.66 -4.23 0.22
CA ASP A 186 -0.58 -4.74 0.79
C ASP A 186 -1.53 -3.63 1.25
N ALA A 187 -1.01 -2.45 1.62
CA ALA A 187 -1.82 -1.28 1.93
C ALA A 187 -2.76 -0.87 0.78
N MET A 188 -2.44 -1.25 -0.47
CA MET A 188 -3.29 -1.02 -1.64
C MET A 188 -4.54 -1.91 -1.63
N ILE A 189 -4.45 -3.14 -1.12
CA ILE A 189 -5.61 -4.05 -0.92
C ILE A 189 -6.61 -3.38 0.03
N TRP A 190 -6.16 -2.85 1.15
CA TRP A 190 -7.02 -2.15 2.11
C TRP A 190 -7.64 -0.89 1.53
N GLY A 191 -6.87 -0.14 0.74
CA GLY A 191 -7.38 1.02 -0.01
C GLY A 191 -8.49 0.63 -0.98
N TRP A 192 -8.34 -0.52 -1.63
CA TRP A 192 -9.31 -1.06 -2.57
C TRP A 192 -10.60 -1.50 -1.87
N ILE A 193 -10.49 -2.26 -0.76
CA ILE A 193 -11.66 -2.64 0.06
C ILE A 193 -12.38 -1.38 0.56
N ARG A 194 -11.65 -0.37 1.04
CA ARG A 194 -12.27 0.89 1.48
C ARG A 194 -12.97 1.65 0.37
N ALA A 195 -12.58 1.48 -0.88
CA ALA A 195 -13.22 2.13 -2.01
C ALA A 195 -14.45 1.37 -2.51
N ASP A 196 -14.34 0.04 -2.63
CA ASP A 196 -15.32 -0.77 -3.34
C ASP A 196 -16.31 -1.48 -2.38
N VAL A 197 -15.96 -1.66 -1.10
CA VAL A 197 -16.76 -2.41 -0.13
C VAL A 197 -17.31 -1.53 0.97
N THR A 198 -16.45 -0.71 1.64
CA THR A 198 -16.88 -0.02 2.87
C THR A 198 -17.23 1.46 2.66
N ALA A 199 -16.94 2.04 1.48
CA ALA A 199 -17.27 3.44 1.20
C ALA A 199 -18.76 3.71 1.32
N ASN A 200 -19.13 4.64 2.20
CA ASN A 200 -20.51 5.10 2.41
C ASN A 200 -21.50 3.95 2.73
N THR A 201 -21.02 2.86 3.31
CA THR A 201 -21.85 1.71 3.68
C THR A 201 -21.86 1.56 5.20
N CYS A 202 -23.07 1.57 5.80
CA CYS A 202 -23.29 1.22 7.19
C CYS A 202 -23.66 -0.27 7.27
N PHE A 203 -22.79 -1.08 7.83
CA PHE A 203 -23.03 -2.54 8.00
C PHE A 203 -23.88 -2.86 9.22
N GLY A 204 -23.88 -1.99 10.23
CA GLY A 204 -24.60 -2.16 11.48
C GLY A 204 -23.99 -3.20 12.43
N THR A 205 -23.28 -4.22 11.92
CA THR A 205 -22.62 -5.26 12.74
C THR A 205 -21.26 -5.67 12.16
N ALA A 206 -20.33 -6.10 13.02
CA ALA A 206 -19.05 -6.65 12.59
C ALA A 206 -19.21 -7.94 11.76
N ALA A 207 -20.27 -8.72 12.00
CA ALA A 207 -20.55 -9.93 11.20
C ALA A 207 -20.77 -9.62 9.71
N LYS A 208 -21.54 -8.58 9.40
CA LYS A 208 -21.74 -8.13 8.01
C LYS A 208 -20.46 -7.57 7.39
N VAL A 209 -19.62 -6.88 8.15
CA VAL A 209 -18.29 -6.46 7.68
C VAL A 209 -17.47 -7.69 7.27
N ARG A 210 -17.43 -8.73 8.11
CA ARG A 210 -16.71 -9.99 7.84
C ARG A 210 -17.20 -10.67 6.56
N GLU A 211 -18.51 -10.75 6.40
CA GLU A 211 -19.14 -11.33 5.21
C GLU A 211 -18.67 -10.63 3.93
N GLN A 212 -18.76 -9.30 3.88
CA GLN A 212 -18.46 -8.51 2.70
C GLN A 212 -16.95 -8.44 2.40
N VAL A 213 -16.12 -8.24 3.43
CA VAL A 213 -14.66 -8.27 3.28
C VAL A 213 -14.19 -9.67 2.86
N GLY A 214 -14.72 -10.73 3.48
CA GLY A 214 -14.43 -12.11 3.08
C GLY A 214 -14.86 -12.44 1.65
N ALA A 215 -16.02 -11.94 1.20
CA ALA A 215 -16.47 -12.08 -0.18
C ALA A 215 -15.51 -11.38 -1.16
N PHE A 216 -15.04 -10.19 -0.82
CA PHE A 216 -14.06 -9.47 -1.62
C PHE A 216 -12.77 -10.28 -1.78
N PHE A 217 -12.19 -10.80 -0.69
CA PHE A 217 -10.96 -11.60 -0.75
C PHE A 217 -11.13 -12.87 -1.59
N ARG A 218 -12.25 -13.60 -1.43
CA ARG A 218 -12.55 -14.76 -2.28
C ARG A 218 -12.59 -14.37 -3.78
N GLY A 219 -13.09 -13.19 -4.10
CA GLY A 219 -13.10 -12.66 -5.45
C GLY A 219 -11.72 -12.35 -6.03
N LEU A 220 -10.71 -12.10 -5.20
CA LEU A 220 -9.36 -11.77 -5.65
C LEU A 220 -8.64 -12.96 -6.29
N THR A 221 -8.97 -14.19 -5.93
CA THR A 221 -8.36 -15.41 -6.47
C THR A 221 -8.37 -15.45 -8.00
N ASN A 222 -9.43 -14.91 -8.62
CA ASN A 222 -9.57 -14.85 -10.08
C ASN A 222 -9.15 -13.50 -10.68
N ARG A 223 -8.57 -12.60 -9.88
CA ARG A 223 -8.22 -11.21 -10.28
C ARG A 223 -6.73 -10.92 -10.10
N THR A 224 -5.87 -11.93 -10.21
CA THR A 224 -4.42 -11.82 -9.96
C THR A 224 -3.73 -10.74 -10.80
N ALA A 225 -4.11 -10.61 -12.08
CA ALA A 225 -3.57 -9.55 -12.95
C ALA A 225 -3.98 -8.14 -12.47
N GLU A 226 -5.20 -7.99 -11.94
CA GLU A 226 -5.66 -6.72 -11.38
C GLU A 226 -4.98 -6.43 -10.05
N VAL A 227 -4.78 -7.44 -9.19
CA VAL A 227 -4.00 -7.32 -7.95
C VAL A 227 -2.61 -6.79 -8.25
N LYS A 228 -1.86 -7.42 -9.16
CA LYS A 228 -0.51 -6.97 -9.56
C LYS A 228 -0.50 -5.52 -10.03
N ARG A 229 -1.47 -5.12 -10.84
CA ARG A 229 -1.58 -3.76 -11.35
C ARG A 229 -1.90 -2.74 -10.25
N ARG A 230 -2.86 -3.05 -9.36
CA ARG A 230 -3.32 -2.13 -8.31
C ARG A 230 -2.37 -2.01 -7.15
N CYS A 231 -1.68 -3.10 -6.80
CA CYS A 231 -0.80 -3.15 -5.63
C CYS A 231 0.64 -2.72 -5.92
N ARG A 232 0.98 -2.38 -7.17
CA ARG A 232 2.29 -1.83 -7.51
C ARG A 232 2.50 -0.47 -6.84
N THR A 233 3.57 -0.34 -6.09
CA THR A 233 3.91 0.85 -5.32
C THR A 233 5.12 1.60 -5.89
N VAL A 234 5.50 2.68 -5.21
CA VAL A 234 6.73 3.44 -5.52
C VAL A 234 7.98 2.56 -5.38
N LEU A 235 8.00 1.60 -4.44
CA LEU A 235 9.13 0.68 -4.24
C LEU A 235 9.42 -0.13 -5.50
N GLN A 236 8.41 -0.78 -6.09
CA GLN A 236 8.61 -1.57 -7.31
C GLN A 236 9.06 -0.70 -8.47
N THR A 237 8.47 0.49 -8.63
CA THR A 237 8.84 1.42 -9.70
C THR A 237 10.29 1.86 -9.59
N GLN A 238 10.76 2.18 -8.39
CA GLN A 238 12.14 2.60 -8.15
C GLN A 238 13.13 1.42 -8.29
N ALA A 239 12.75 0.23 -7.84
CA ALA A 239 13.57 -0.97 -7.99
C ALA A 239 13.73 -1.38 -9.46
N ASP A 240 12.67 -1.28 -10.27
CA ASP A 240 12.77 -1.54 -11.71
C ASP A 240 13.69 -0.55 -12.40
N ALA A 241 13.58 0.74 -12.07
CA ALA A 241 14.48 1.77 -12.61
C ALA A 241 15.94 1.51 -12.22
N PHE A 242 16.20 1.07 -10.97
CA PHE A 242 17.53 0.69 -10.52
C PHE A 242 18.06 -0.54 -11.29
N THR A 243 17.26 -1.59 -11.46
CA THR A 243 17.65 -2.79 -12.21
C THR A 243 18.01 -2.44 -13.65
N THR A 244 17.15 -1.66 -14.34
CA THR A 244 17.39 -1.22 -15.71
C THR A 244 18.69 -0.41 -15.82
N ALA A 245 18.98 0.47 -14.86
CA ALA A 245 20.22 1.25 -14.87
C ALA A 245 21.47 0.35 -14.70
N VAL A 246 21.39 -0.67 -13.83
CA VAL A 246 22.48 -1.65 -13.65
C VAL A 246 22.70 -2.47 -14.93
N GLU A 247 21.61 -2.97 -15.53
CA GLU A 247 21.68 -3.71 -16.79
C GLU A 247 22.30 -2.90 -17.93
N ALA A 248 21.96 -1.61 -18.04
CA ALA A 248 22.53 -0.73 -19.03
C ALA A 248 24.05 -0.51 -18.86
N ILE A 249 24.54 -0.52 -17.61
CA ILE A 249 26.00 -0.42 -17.32
C ILE A 249 26.73 -1.72 -17.68
N LEU A 250 26.05 -2.88 -17.48
CA LEU A 250 26.64 -4.19 -17.71
C LEU A 250 26.57 -4.63 -19.19
N GLN A 251 25.78 -3.98 -20.02
CA GLN A 251 25.78 -4.24 -21.45
C GLN A 251 27.11 -3.78 -22.05
N PRO A 252 27.78 -4.62 -22.88
CA PRO A 252 28.96 -4.18 -23.59
C PRO A 252 28.59 -2.97 -24.47
N PRO A 253 29.48 -1.96 -24.61
CA PRO A 253 29.22 -0.85 -25.49
C PRO A 253 28.86 -1.39 -26.88
N CYS A 254 27.74 -0.93 -27.42
CA CYS A 254 27.37 -1.27 -28.81
C CYS A 254 28.59 -1.07 -29.68
N HIS A 255 28.97 -2.07 -30.46
CA HIS A 255 30.07 -1.99 -31.42
C HIS A 255 30.02 -0.66 -32.13
N VAL A 256 30.97 0.22 -31.81
CA VAL A 256 31.26 1.35 -32.69
C VAL A 256 31.70 0.71 -34.01
N ASP A 257 30.92 0.95 -35.04
CA ASP A 257 31.21 0.48 -36.39
C ASP A 257 32.66 0.86 -36.74
N PRO A 258 33.55 -0.12 -37.02
CA PRO A 258 34.95 0.19 -37.33
C PRO A 258 35.15 1.01 -38.62
N THR A 259 34.07 1.26 -39.35
CA THR A 259 34.12 2.03 -40.63
C THR A 259 34.15 3.57 -40.42
N LEU A 260 33.98 4.09 -39.22
CA LEU A 260 34.05 5.53 -38.93
C LEU A 260 35.43 6.02 -38.44
N ALA A 261 36.48 5.18 -38.43
CA ALA A 261 37.83 5.54 -38.01
C ALA A 261 38.78 5.89 -39.15
N LEU A 262 38.28 6.13 -40.38
CA LEU A 262 39.09 6.59 -41.50
C LEU A 262 38.37 7.72 -42.23
N VAL A 263 38.43 8.93 -41.69
CA VAL A 263 38.45 10.20 -42.45
C VAL A 263 39.28 11.21 -41.65
#